data_03e5c8eb4ae8006c23aba8369d811663
#
_entry.id   03e5c8eb4ae8006c23aba8369d811663
#
_cell.length_a   1.000
_cell.length_b   1.000
_cell.length_c   1.000
_cell.angle_alpha   90.00
_cell.angle_beta   90.00
_cell.angle_gamma   90.00
#
_symmetry.space_group_name_H-M   'P 1'
#
loop_
_entity.id
_entity.type
_entity.pdbx_description
1 polymer ?
#
loop_
_entity_poly.entity_id
_entity_poly.type
_entity_poly.pdbx_seq_one_letter_code
_entity_poly.pdbx_strand_id
1 'polypeptide(L)'
;MDQYCHRLEKTCKDKGQTLYRRLACIKRIWRYITEEETPRLKTIPLEVMPKEYTSLLDTCKQKSKALGHKEKTTSDYIYALRSFFVYLYGRQVTHLKDVSETIVQEYFTDGNTAKRSRSISGRLRRVFVMFQDSIGIEVAIRLSSFIPSIPNTTHIYPDLSEEEASSIEKVLTDSNIQMPDVDRAIGSLAFFMGLRSSDIINLRKENIDFKNKTIRLIQQKTDVPLTLPIPTVCSNAIVKYVRDSRPKSPCTAIFVQARTGNTLHKRDLYNISNDILRLASVSLFNRKMRGLHLYRHHFASSLISHDTDVSIASGLLGHTCPESTFAYLGTDITKLRTCALLLP
;
A
#
# COMPACT_ATOMS: atom_id res chain seq x y z
N MET A 1 0.43 -12.41 30.70
CA MET A 1 0.95 -11.74 29.48
C MET A 1 0.75 -10.24 29.52
N ASP A 2 -0.46 -9.78 29.80
CA ASP A 2 -0.79 -8.35 29.80
C ASP A 2 0.02 -7.54 30.82
N GLN A 3 0.27 -8.09 32.02
CA GLN A 3 1.15 -7.45 33.03
C GLN A 3 2.59 -7.30 32.54
N TYR A 4 3.11 -8.26 31.79
CA TYR A 4 4.47 -8.20 31.21
C TYR A 4 4.55 -7.20 30.07
N CYS A 5 3.55 -7.18 29.20
CA CYS A 5 3.44 -6.18 28.13
C CYS A 5 3.33 -4.77 28.70
N HIS A 6 2.51 -4.57 29.73
CA HIS A 6 2.34 -3.29 30.42
C HIS A 6 3.63 -2.83 31.13
N ARG A 7 4.39 -3.76 31.71
CA ARG A 7 5.71 -3.46 32.30
C ARG A 7 6.72 -3.04 31.23
N LEU A 8 6.75 -3.71 30.06
CA LEU A 8 7.60 -3.32 28.94
C LEU A 8 7.26 -1.94 28.40
N GLU A 9 5.97 -1.61 28.30
CA GLU A 9 5.50 -0.28 27.87
C GLU A 9 5.97 0.83 28.83
N LYS A 10 5.99 0.55 30.14
CA LYS A 10 6.46 1.49 31.16
C LYS A 10 7.97 1.63 31.23
N THR A 11 8.71 0.56 31.03
CA THR A 11 10.18 0.54 31.25
C THR A 11 10.99 0.80 29.99
N CYS A 12 10.38 0.68 28.80
CA CYS A 12 11.09 0.89 27.55
C CYS A 12 11.26 2.39 27.26
N LYS A 13 12.52 2.86 27.24
CA LYS A 13 12.84 4.26 26.89
C LYS A 13 12.51 4.59 25.43
N ASP A 14 12.49 3.59 24.56
CA ASP A 14 12.15 3.71 23.14
C ASP A 14 10.70 3.29 22.93
N LYS A 15 9.80 4.28 22.93
CA LYS A 15 8.37 4.10 22.68
C LYS A 15 8.03 3.96 21.18
N GLY A 16 9.02 3.77 20.32
CA GLY A 16 8.87 3.72 18.89
C GLY A 16 8.56 2.33 18.30
N GLN A 17 8.85 2.19 17.03
CA GLN A 17 8.59 0.99 16.22
C GLN A 17 9.21 -0.29 16.79
N THR A 18 10.32 -0.17 17.53
CA THR A 18 11.02 -1.28 18.16
C THR A 18 10.20 -1.89 19.30
N LEU A 19 9.57 -1.07 20.14
CA LEU A 19 8.68 -1.54 21.20
C LEU A 19 7.47 -2.26 20.63
N TYR A 20 6.81 -1.67 19.63
CA TYR A 20 5.68 -2.28 18.93
C TYR A 20 6.04 -3.66 18.35
N ARG A 21 7.20 -3.78 17.68
CA ARG A 21 7.68 -5.07 17.14
C ARG A 21 7.94 -6.09 18.23
N ARG A 22 8.54 -5.69 19.36
CA ARG A 22 8.80 -6.58 20.50
C ARG A 22 7.49 -7.07 21.11
N LEU A 23 6.54 -6.17 21.35
CA LEU A 23 5.21 -6.54 21.87
C LEU A 23 4.43 -7.45 20.91
N ALA A 24 4.48 -7.17 19.61
CA ALA A 24 3.86 -8.02 18.60
C ALA A 24 4.50 -9.42 18.56
N CYS A 25 5.83 -9.49 18.73
CA CYS A 25 6.57 -10.75 18.78
C CYS A 25 6.20 -11.58 20.02
N ILE A 26 6.14 -10.94 21.19
CA ILE A 26 5.77 -11.57 22.47
C ILE A 26 4.32 -12.07 22.44
N LYS A 27 3.38 -11.22 22.00
CA LYS A 27 1.98 -11.61 21.84
C LYS A 27 1.81 -12.80 20.91
N ARG A 28 2.66 -12.88 19.88
CA ARG A 28 2.65 -13.97 18.93
C ARG A 28 3.23 -15.27 19.49
N ILE A 29 4.37 -15.19 20.22
CA ILE A 29 4.97 -16.33 20.91
C ILE A 29 3.96 -16.89 21.93
N TRP A 30 3.30 -16.01 22.68
CA TRP A 30 2.31 -16.40 23.65
C TRP A 30 1.13 -17.17 23.02
N ARG A 31 0.56 -16.65 21.92
CA ARG A 31 -0.52 -17.34 21.20
C ARG A 31 -0.10 -18.72 20.67
N TYR A 32 1.16 -18.83 20.25
CA TYR A 32 1.72 -20.12 19.82
C TYR A 32 1.86 -21.10 20.99
N ILE A 33 2.27 -20.63 22.17
CA ILE A 33 2.42 -21.46 23.37
C ILE A 33 1.04 -21.88 23.93
N THR A 34 0.04 -21.01 23.83
CA THR A 34 -1.31 -21.28 24.35
C THR A 34 -2.20 -22.01 23.33
N GLU A 35 -1.65 -22.46 22.20
CA GLU A 35 -2.37 -23.12 21.10
C GLU A 35 -3.53 -22.30 20.49
N GLU A 36 -3.61 -21.01 20.81
CA GLU A 36 -4.61 -20.10 20.22
C GLU A 36 -4.28 -19.72 18.77
N GLU A 37 -3.08 -19.99 18.27
CA GLU A 37 -2.71 -19.81 16.86
C GLU A 37 -2.53 -21.17 16.19
N THR A 38 -3.39 -21.46 15.22
CA THR A 38 -3.06 -22.44 14.18
C THR A 38 -1.76 -22.03 13.50
N PRO A 39 -0.84 -22.98 13.20
CA PRO A 39 0.42 -22.66 12.53
C PRO A 39 0.13 -21.80 11.29
N ARG A 40 0.99 -20.80 11.04
CA ARG A 40 0.78 -19.91 9.91
C ARG A 40 0.60 -20.74 8.65
N LEU A 41 -0.55 -20.61 8.04
CA LEU A 41 -0.93 -21.19 6.77
C LEU A 41 0.11 -21.01 5.62
N LYS A 42 1.11 -20.15 5.81
CA LYS A 42 2.22 -19.94 4.88
C LYS A 42 3.28 -21.06 4.88
N THR A 43 3.25 -21.95 5.86
CA THR A 43 4.31 -22.94 6.08
C THR A 43 3.96 -24.35 5.57
N ILE A 44 2.74 -24.59 5.07
CA ILE A 44 2.44 -25.86 4.44
C ILE A 44 3.20 -25.95 3.11
N PRO A 45 4.15 -26.88 2.96
CA PRO A 45 4.85 -27.08 1.71
C PRO A 45 3.86 -27.40 0.59
N LEU A 46 4.12 -26.91 -0.62
CA LEU A 46 3.25 -27.20 -1.77
C LEU A 46 3.17 -28.69 -2.11
N GLU A 47 4.24 -29.42 -1.80
CA GLU A 47 4.38 -30.86 -2.03
C GLU A 47 3.35 -31.69 -1.23
N VAL A 48 2.86 -31.17 -0.10
CA VAL A 48 1.88 -31.82 0.77
C VAL A 48 0.43 -31.50 0.34
N MET A 49 0.25 -30.49 -0.50
CA MET A 49 -1.09 -30.09 -0.96
C MET A 49 -1.64 -31.03 -2.03
N PRO A 50 -2.99 -31.16 -2.13
CA PRO A 50 -3.61 -31.88 -3.22
C PRO A 50 -3.10 -31.43 -4.60
N LYS A 51 -2.90 -32.39 -5.51
CA LYS A 51 -2.43 -32.10 -6.88
C LYS A 51 -3.32 -31.10 -7.62
N GLU A 52 -4.63 -31.12 -7.39
CA GLU A 52 -5.56 -30.16 -7.95
C GLU A 52 -5.18 -28.72 -7.58
N TYR A 53 -4.86 -28.48 -6.30
CA TYR A 53 -4.52 -27.13 -5.81
C TYR A 53 -3.19 -26.62 -6.36
N THR A 54 -2.17 -27.49 -6.43
CA THR A 54 -0.87 -27.12 -6.99
C THR A 54 -0.96 -26.83 -8.49
N SER A 55 -1.71 -27.66 -9.23
CA SER A 55 -1.98 -27.46 -10.65
C SER A 55 -2.70 -26.13 -10.91
N LEU A 56 -3.68 -25.78 -10.09
CA LEU A 56 -4.41 -24.50 -10.23
C LEU A 56 -3.55 -23.28 -9.90
N LEU A 57 -2.60 -23.38 -8.97
CA LEU A 57 -1.63 -22.31 -8.72
C LEU A 57 -0.74 -22.05 -9.95
N ASP A 58 -0.31 -23.11 -10.64
CA ASP A 58 0.48 -22.97 -11.86
C ASP A 58 -0.37 -22.47 -13.04
N THR A 59 -1.60 -22.97 -13.18
CA THR A 59 -2.59 -22.46 -14.14
C THR A 59 -2.84 -20.96 -13.93
N CYS A 60 -2.93 -20.51 -12.67
CA CYS A 60 -3.09 -19.10 -12.34
C CYS A 60 -1.93 -18.25 -12.86
N LYS A 61 -0.69 -18.72 -12.70
CA LYS A 61 0.50 -18.02 -13.22
C LYS A 61 0.45 -17.91 -14.73
N GLN A 62 0.14 -19.02 -15.42
CA GLN A 62 0.10 -19.10 -16.87
C GLN A 62 -1.02 -18.21 -17.46
N LYS A 63 -2.25 -18.36 -16.98
CA LYS A 63 -3.40 -17.56 -17.45
C LYS A 63 -3.23 -16.08 -17.13
N SER A 64 -2.70 -15.74 -15.94
CA SER A 64 -2.44 -14.36 -15.58
C SER A 64 -1.39 -13.71 -16.51
N LYS A 65 -0.35 -14.45 -16.90
CA LYS A 65 0.66 -14.01 -17.87
C LYS A 65 0.04 -13.84 -19.27
N ALA A 66 -0.76 -14.81 -19.71
CA ALA A 66 -1.45 -14.75 -21.01
C ALA A 66 -2.41 -13.55 -21.12
N LEU A 67 -3.05 -13.17 -20.01
CA LEU A 67 -3.92 -11.99 -19.91
C LEU A 67 -3.16 -10.67 -19.74
N GLY A 68 -1.82 -10.68 -19.78
CA GLY A 68 -1.01 -9.48 -19.64
C GLY A 68 -1.03 -8.84 -18.25
N HIS A 69 -1.40 -9.59 -17.21
CA HIS A 69 -1.42 -9.04 -15.85
C HIS A 69 0.00 -8.71 -15.36
N LYS A 70 0.13 -7.60 -14.64
CA LYS A 70 1.39 -7.24 -13.98
C LYS A 70 1.78 -8.30 -12.94
N GLU A 71 3.07 -8.55 -12.78
CA GLU A 71 3.61 -9.57 -11.86
C GLU A 71 3.06 -9.44 -10.43
N LYS A 72 2.87 -8.20 -9.96
CA LYS A 72 2.25 -7.95 -8.65
C LYS A 72 0.82 -8.46 -8.58
N THR A 73 0.02 -8.30 -9.63
CA THR A 73 -1.36 -8.80 -9.69
C THR A 73 -1.39 -10.31 -9.63
N THR A 74 -0.52 -10.96 -10.41
CA THR A 74 -0.35 -12.41 -10.40
C THR A 74 0.04 -12.93 -9.02
N SER A 75 1.01 -12.28 -8.37
CA SER A 75 1.44 -12.63 -7.00
C SER A 75 0.30 -12.47 -5.99
N ASP A 76 -0.55 -11.46 -6.15
CA ASP A 76 -1.70 -11.23 -5.28
C ASP A 76 -2.80 -12.28 -5.47
N TYR A 77 -3.02 -12.76 -6.70
CA TYR A 77 -3.92 -13.88 -6.98
C TYR A 77 -3.42 -15.19 -6.37
N ILE A 78 -2.14 -15.49 -6.58
CA ILE A 78 -1.50 -16.69 -6.01
C ILE A 78 -1.56 -16.66 -4.48
N TYR A 79 -1.34 -15.48 -3.87
CA TYR A 79 -1.46 -15.34 -2.42
C TYR A 79 -2.88 -15.64 -1.93
N ALA A 80 -3.90 -15.10 -2.59
CA ALA A 80 -5.29 -15.33 -2.21
C ALA A 80 -5.68 -16.82 -2.36
N LEU A 81 -5.34 -17.43 -3.50
CA LEU A 81 -5.57 -18.86 -3.74
C LEU A 81 -4.86 -19.74 -2.72
N ARG A 82 -3.55 -19.52 -2.52
CA ARG A 82 -2.79 -20.32 -1.58
C ARG A 82 -3.35 -20.23 -0.17
N SER A 83 -3.74 -19.03 0.26
CA SER A 83 -4.40 -18.85 1.55
C SER A 83 -5.70 -19.62 1.66
N PHE A 84 -6.49 -19.68 0.60
CA PHE A 84 -7.75 -20.42 0.55
C PHE A 84 -7.50 -21.94 0.51
N PHE A 85 -6.62 -22.43 -0.34
CA PHE A 85 -6.29 -23.85 -0.46
C PHE A 85 -5.71 -24.43 0.82
N VAL A 86 -4.87 -23.67 1.52
CA VAL A 86 -4.37 -24.11 2.81
C VAL A 86 -5.48 -24.21 3.85
N TYR A 87 -6.44 -23.29 3.83
CA TYR A 87 -7.60 -23.37 4.70
C TYR A 87 -8.45 -24.61 4.38
N LEU A 88 -8.72 -24.88 3.10
CA LEU A 88 -9.44 -26.07 2.66
C LEU A 88 -8.72 -27.36 3.06
N TYR A 89 -7.41 -27.41 2.87
CA TYR A 89 -6.59 -28.55 3.26
C TYR A 89 -6.68 -28.82 4.77
N GLY A 90 -6.64 -27.78 5.59
CA GLY A 90 -6.86 -27.89 7.04
C GLY A 90 -8.26 -28.38 7.43
N ARG A 91 -9.25 -28.30 6.54
CA ARG A 91 -10.60 -28.86 6.68
C ARG A 91 -10.75 -30.23 5.99
N GLN A 92 -9.64 -30.83 5.56
CA GLN A 92 -9.61 -32.12 4.85
C GLN A 92 -10.39 -32.14 3.52
N VAL A 93 -10.62 -30.97 2.93
CA VAL A 93 -11.19 -30.83 1.60
C VAL A 93 -10.06 -30.89 0.58
N THR A 94 -10.12 -31.85 -0.33
CA THR A 94 -9.06 -32.11 -1.33
C THR A 94 -9.47 -31.75 -2.75
N HIS A 95 -10.77 -31.54 -2.99
CA HIS A 95 -11.30 -31.16 -4.30
C HIS A 95 -12.22 -29.95 -4.20
N LEU A 96 -12.16 -29.05 -5.19
CA LEU A 96 -13.00 -27.85 -5.22
C LEU A 96 -14.49 -28.17 -5.42
N LYS A 97 -14.81 -29.29 -6.03
CA LYS A 97 -16.19 -29.75 -6.17
C LYS A 97 -16.86 -30.07 -4.82
N ASP A 98 -16.07 -30.40 -3.79
CA ASP A 98 -16.56 -30.80 -2.47
C ASP A 98 -16.66 -29.61 -1.49
N VAL A 99 -16.29 -28.41 -1.95
CA VAL A 99 -16.37 -27.18 -1.15
C VAL A 99 -17.82 -26.77 -0.97
N SER A 100 -18.27 -26.68 0.29
CA SER A 100 -19.60 -26.20 0.65
C SER A 100 -19.62 -24.69 0.88
N GLU A 101 -20.80 -24.10 0.81
CA GLU A 101 -21.01 -22.68 1.15
C GLU A 101 -20.55 -22.36 2.57
N THR A 102 -20.89 -23.22 3.53
CA THR A 102 -20.50 -23.06 4.94
C THR A 102 -18.99 -22.90 5.09
N ILE A 103 -18.20 -23.75 4.43
CA ILE A 103 -16.73 -23.70 4.46
C ILE A 103 -16.22 -22.37 3.91
N VAL A 104 -16.81 -21.88 2.82
CA VAL A 104 -16.42 -20.59 2.25
C VAL A 104 -16.80 -19.43 3.17
N GLN A 105 -18.01 -19.45 3.71
CA GLN A 105 -18.47 -18.43 4.67
C GLN A 105 -17.55 -18.36 5.89
N GLU A 106 -17.22 -19.49 6.51
CA GLU A 106 -16.30 -19.55 7.67
C GLU A 106 -14.87 -19.08 7.35
N TYR A 107 -14.41 -19.23 6.09
CA TYR A 107 -13.13 -18.68 5.66
C TYR A 107 -13.14 -17.14 5.70
N PHE A 108 -14.27 -16.54 5.31
CA PHE A 108 -14.39 -15.09 5.19
C PHE A 108 -14.88 -14.40 6.46
N THR A 109 -15.72 -15.05 7.25
CA THR A 109 -16.45 -14.43 8.37
C THR A 109 -16.33 -15.24 9.66
N ASP A 110 -16.60 -14.58 10.78
CA ASP A 110 -16.83 -15.16 12.10
C ASP A 110 -18.10 -14.52 12.65
N GLY A 111 -19.22 -15.23 12.51
CA GLY A 111 -20.52 -14.60 12.69
C GLY A 111 -20.64 -13.38 11.76
N ASN A 112 -20.94 -12.22 12.34
CA ASN A 112 -21.09 -10.96 11.59
C ASN A 112 -19.76 -10.24 11.32
N THR A 113 -18.63 -10.78 11.78
CA THR A 113 -17.33 -10.11 11.66
C THR A 113 -16.54 -10.64 10.47
N ALA A 114 -16.06 -9.75 9.59
CA ALA A 114 -15.23 -10.15 8.46
C ALA A 114 -13.80 -10.50 8.92
N LYS A 115 -13.39 -11.76 8.74
CA LYS A 115 -11.99 -12.23 8.94
C LYS A 115 -11.06 -11.87 7.79
N ARG A 116 -11.61 -11.70 6.59
CA ARG A 116 -10.86 -11.44 5.36
C ARG A 116 -11.28 -10.12 4.72
N SER A 117 -10.33 -9.49 4.04
CA SER A 117 -10.60 -8.22 3.37
C SER A 117 -11.41 -8.40 2.08
N ARG A 118 -12.17 -7.36 1.70
CA ARG A 118 -12.82 -7.25 0.39
C ARG A 118 -11.87 -7.52 -0.79
N SER A 119 -10.60 -7.16 -0.63
CA SER A 119 -9.58 -7.41 -1.65
C SER A 119 -9.34 -8.90 -1.91
N ILE A 120 -9.32 -9.74 -0.87
CA ILE A 120 -9.20 -11.20 -1.01
C ILE A 120 -10.45 -11.78 -1.65
N SER A 121 -11.64 -11.35 -1.22
CA SER A 121 -12.92 -11.73 -1.80
C SER A 121 -12.95 -11.46 -3.32
N GLY A 122 -12.63 -10.23 -3.73
CA GLY A 122 -12.61 -9.85 -5.15
C GLY A 122 -11.55 -10.59 -5.97
N ARG A 123 -10.39 -10.90 -5.38
CA ARG A 123 -9.35 -11.69 -6.05
C ARG A 123 -9.79 -13.12 -6.27
N LEU A 124 -10.36 -13.78 -5.27
CA LEU A 124 -10.83 -15.16 -5.41
C LEU A 124 -11.95 -15.28 -6.44
N ARG A 125 -12.92 -14.36 -6.46
CA ARG A 125 -13.95 -14.35 -7.51
C ARG A 125 -13.37 -14.27 -8.92
N ARG A 126 -12.44 -13.34 -9.15
CA ARG A 126 -11.78 -13.20 -10.47
C ARG A 126 -11.01 -14.45 -10.87
N VAL A 127 -10.36 -15.08 -9.91
CA VAL A 127 -9.57 -16.29 -10.17
C VAL A 127 -10.47 -17.47 -10.46
N PHE A 128 -11.60 -17.64 -9.78
CA PHE A 128 -12.55 -18.72 -10.12
C PHE A 128 -13.14 -18.54 -11.51
N VAL A 129 -13.47 -17.32 -11.91
CA VAL A 129 -13.85 -17.01 -13.31
C VAL A 129 -12.72 -17.36 -14.28
N MET A 130 -11.47 -17.05 -13.93
CA MET A 130 -10.30 -17.40 -14.74
C MET A 130 -10.11 -18.91 -14.88
N PHE A 131 -10.58 -19.71 -13.92
CA PHE A 131 -10.43 -21.16 -13.89
C PHE A 131 -11.61 -21.94 -14.49
N GLN A 132 -12.67 -21.27 -14.94
CA GLN A 132 -13.89 -21.95 -15.40
C GLN A 132 -13.63 -23.11 -16.36
N ASP A 133 -12.62 -23.00 -17.25
CA ASP A 133 -12.26 -24.06 -18.19
C ASP A 133 -11.52 -25.23 -17.51
N SER A 134 -10.90 -25.01 -16.35
CA SER A 134 -10.07 -26.00 -15.65
C SER A 134 -10.84 -26.76 -14.59
N ILE A 135 -11.80 -26.10 -13.91
CA ILE A 135 -12.60 -26.69 -12.81
C ILE A 135 -14.06 -26.95 -13.19
N GLY A 136 -14.46 -26.57 -14.38
CA GLY A 136 -15.85 -26.56 -14.85
C GLY A 136 -16.61 -25.28 -14.49
N ILE A 137 -17.42 -24.80 -15.41
CA ILE A 137 -18.16 -23.55 -15.27
C ILE A 137 -19.11 -23.56 -14.07
N GLU A 138 -19.75 -24.68 -13.79
CA GLU A 138 -20.69 -24.85 -12.66
C GLU A 138 -19.96 -24.68 -11.32
N VAL A 139 -18.77 -25.30 -11.17
CA VAL A 139 -17.95 -25.19 -9.95
C VAL A 139 -17.46 -23.77 -9.79
N ALA A 140 -17.03 -23.12 -10.86
CA ALA A 140 -16.56 -21.73 -10.83
C ALA A 140 -17.65 -20.75 -10.39
N ILE A 141 -18.86 -20.88 -10.96
CA ILE A 141 -20.03 -20.05 -10.60
C ILE A 141 -20.41 -20.31 -9.14
N ARG A 142 -20.54 -21.55 -8.74
CA ARG A 142 -20.89 -21.95 -7.37
C ARG A 142 -19.90 -21.38 -6.34
N LEU A 143 -18.60 -21.58 -6.54
CA LEU A 143 -17.58 -21.06 -5.63
C LEU A 143 -17.60 -19.52 -5.58
N SER A 144 -17.85 -18.86 -6.71
CA SER A 144 -17.96 -17.42 -6.76
C SER A 144 -19.19 -16.89 -6.02
N SER A 145 -20.31 -17.61 -6.07
CA SER A 145 -21.54 -17.22 -5.36
C SER A 145 -21.44 -17.42 -3.85
N PHE A 146 -20.69 -18.42 -3.38
CA PHE A 146 -20.46 -18.64 -1.96
C PHE A 146 -19.61 -17.58 -1.28
N ILE A 147 -18.83 -16.82 -2.03
CA ILE A 147 -18.01 -15.73 -1.47
C ILE A 147 -18.91 -14.58 -1.00
N PRO A 148 -18.90 -14.22 0.29
CA PRO A 148 -19.77 -13.17 0.79
C PRO A 148 -19.38 -11.79 0.25
N SER A 149 -20.38 -10.92 0.13
CA SER A 149 -20.15 -9.51 -0.13
C SER A 149 -19.59 -8.83 1.12
N ILE A 150 -18.32 -8.48 1.09
CA ILE A 150 -17.68 -7.76 2.18
C ILE A 150 -17.83 -6.25 1.94
N PRO A 151 -18.48 -5.53 2.87
CA PRO A 151 -18.67 -4.10 2.72
C PRO A 151 -17.36 -3.35 2.53
N ASN A 152 -17.39 -2.28 1.75
CA ASN A 152 -16.27 -1.37 1.67
C ASN A 152 -16.31 -0.48 2.92
N THR A 153 -15.48 -0.79 3.90
CA THR A 153 -15.25 0.16 4.98
C THR A 153 -14.38 1.29 4.43
N THR A 154 -15.03 2.37 4.01
CA THR A 154 -14.32 3.62 3.71
C THR A 154 -13.72 4.12 5.02
N HIS A 155 -12.43 3.86 5.20
CA HIS A 155 -11.71 4.50 6.29
C HIS A 155 -11.37 5.92 5.87
N ILE A 156 -11.97 6.89 6.54
CA ILE A 156 -11.48 8.27 6.50
C ILE A 156 -10.17 8.24 7.29
N TYR A 157 -9.06 8.44 6.59
CA TYR A 157 -7.76 8.57 7.24
C TYR A 157 -7.55 10.04 7.59
N PRO A 158 -7.26 10.38 8.85
CA PRO A 158 -6.93 11.75 9.21
C PRO A 158 -5.70 12.20 8.42
N ASP A 159 -5.80 13.36 7.83
CA ASP A 159 -4.71 14.04 7.13
C ASP A 159 -3.63 14.53 8.12
N LEU A 160 -2.58 15.14 7.60
CA LEU A 160 -1.65 15.93 8.40
C LEU A 160 -2.37 17.19 8.91
N SER A 161 -2.14 17.56 10.15
CA SER A 161 -2.56 18.89 10.60
C SER A 161 -1.72 19.98 9.92
N GLU A 162 -2.18 21.22 9.97
CA GLU A 162 -1.42 22.35 9.40
C GLU A 162 -0.05 22.48 10.05
N GLU A 163 0.06 22.28 11.36
CA GLU A 163 1.33 22.31 12.10
C GLU A 163 2.24 21.16 11.69
N GLU A 164 1.69 19.94 11.53
CA GLU A 164 2.45 18.79 11.06
C GLU A 164 2.96 19.01 9.63
N ALA A 165 2.12 19.51 8.75
CA ALA A 165 2.47 19.82 7.37
C ALA A 165 3.55 20.91 7.29
N SER A 166 3.39 21.99 8.03
CA SER A 166 4.39 23.07 8.13
C SER A 166 5.73 22.57 8.68
N SER A 167 5.71 21.68 9.67
CA SER A 167 6.92 21.07 10.23
C SER A 167 7.63 20.19 9.20
N ILE A 168 6.90 19.42 8.41
CA ILE A 168 7.45 18.59 7.32
C ILE A 168 8.02 19.49 6.23
N GLU A 169 7.29 20.52 5.82
CA GLU A 169 7.76 21.48 4.83
C GLU A 169 9.07 22.14 5.25
N LYS A 170 9.18 22.59 6.52
CA LYS A 170 10.41 23.12 7.08
C LYS A 170 11.56 22.13 6.99
N VAL A 171 11.34 20.85 7.35
CA VAL A 171 12.37 19.80 7.24
C VAL A 171 12.85 19.63 5.80
N LEU A 172 11.95 19.72 4.82
CA LEU A 172 12.28 19.52 3.43
C LEU A 172 12.94 20.74 2.77
N THR A 173 12.66 21.95 3.25
CA THR A 173 13.12 23.21 2.64
C THR A 173 14.35 23.81 3.34
N ASP A 174 14.49 23.62 4.65
CA ASP A 174 15.61 24.16 5.42
C ASP A 174 16.89 23.32 5.20
N SER A 175 17.89 23.92 4.57
CA SER A 175 19.19 23.31 4.30
C SER A 175 20.03 23.05 5.56
N ASN A 176 19.72 23.73 6.68
CA ASN A 176 20.43 23.53 7.95
C ASN A 176 20.02 22.26 8.66
N ILE A 177 18.85 21.72 8.35
CA ILE A 177 18.40 20.45 8.91
C ILE A 177 19.18 19.31 8.23
N GLN A 178 19.97 18.60 9.02
CA GLN A 178 20.80 17.50 8.54
C GLN A 178 19.94 16.28 8.18
N MET A 179 19.94 15.93 6.91
CA MET A 179 19.33 14.72 6.38
C MET A 179 20.00 14.29 5.07
N PRO A 180 19.94 13.00 4.69
CA PRO A 180 20.46 12.55 3.40
C PRO A 180 19.78 13.28 2.22
N ASP A 181 20.56 13.69 1.22
CA ASP A 181 20.02 14.40 0.05
C ASP A 181 18.98 13.57 -0.71
N VAL A 182 19.16 12.23 -0.74
CA VAL A 182 18.17 11.31 -1.34
C VAL A 182 16.82 11.37 -0.63
N ASP A 183 16.83 11.47 0.70
CA ASP A 183 15.60 11.52 1.51
C ASP A 183 14.88 12.84 1.28
N ARG A 184 15.66 13.95 1.24
CA ARG A 184 15.13 15.29 0.93
C ARG A 184 14.50 15.32 -0.46
N ALA A 185 15.16 14.80 -1.47
CA ALA A 185 14.66 14.80 -2.85
C ALA A 185 13.40 13.94 -3.00
N ILE A 186 13.39 12.75 -2.42
CA ILE A 186 12.23 11.84 -2.46
C ILE A 186 11.06 12.41 -1.66
N GLY A 187 11.33 12.94 -0.46
CA GLY A 187 10.34 13.58 0.38
C GLY A 187 9.69 14.78 -0.30
N SER A 188 10.50 15.65 -0.93
CA SER A 188 10.00 16.80 -1.67
C SER A 188 9.09 16.42 -2.83
N LEU A 189 9.47 15.42 -3.64
CA LEU A 189 8.62 14.93 -4.74
C LEU A 189 7.28 14.36 -4.24
N ALA A 190 7.30 13.66 -3.11
CA ALA A 190 6.10 13.08 -2.54
C ALA A 190 5.19 14.14 -1.89
N PHE A 191 5.77 15.11 -1.18
CA PHE A 191 5.05 16.12 -0.43
C PHE A 191 4.51 17.25 -1.32
N PHE A 192 5.36 17.83 -2.18
CA PHE A 192 4.98 18.99 -3.01
C PHE A 192 4.37 18.64 -4.36
N MET A 193 4.47 17.37 -4.81
CA MET A 193 3.92 16.94 -6.10
C MET A 193 3.00 15.72 -6.00
N GLY A 194 2.87 15.13 -4.83
CA GLY A 194 2.01 13.96 -4.62
C GLY A 194 2.38 12.74 -5.46
N LEU A 195 3.61 12.59 -5.94
CA LEU A 195 4.01 11.47 -6.78
C LEU A 195 3.88 10.13 -6.05
N ARG A 196 3.45 9.10 -6.79
CA ARG A 196 3.36 7.75 -6.22
C ARG A 196 4.75 7.16 -5.97
N SER A 197 4.90 6.36 -4.92
CA SER A 197 6.17 5.68 -4.60
C SER A 197 6.73 4.89 -5.78
N SER A 198 5.89 4.23 -6.57
CA SER A 198 6.31 3.50 -7.77
C SER A 198 6.89 4.43 -8.84
N ASP A 199 6.32 5.62 -8.99
CA ASP A 199 6.74 6.56 -10.02
C ASP A 199 8.06 7.23 -9.61
N ILE A 200 8.23 7.53 -8.32
CA ILE A 200 9.50 8.04 -7.77
C ILE A 200 10.63 7.01 -7.92
N ILE A 201 10.38 5.72 -7.60
CA ILE A 201 11.39 4.65 -7.75
C ILE A 201 11.86 4.53 -9.20
N ASN A 202 10.94 4.66 -10.16
CA ASN A 202 11.22 4.47 -11.57
C ASN A 202 11.55 5.77 -12.32
N LEU A 203 11.66 6.90 -11.61
CA LEU A 203 11.98 8.19 -12.20
C LEU A 203 13.39 8.16 -12.79
N ARG A 204 13.53 8.55 -14.06
CA ARG A 204 14.79 8.57 -14.81
C ARG A 204 15.18 10.02 -15.13
N LYS A 205 16.45 10.22 -15.50
CA LYS A 205 16.95 11.57 -15.88
C LYS A 205 16.20 12.16 -17.07
N GLU A 206 15.87 11.34 -18.05
CA GLU A 206 15.11 11.73 -19.24
C GLU A 206 13.67 12.17 -18.96
N ASN A 207 13.13 11.83 -17.77
CA ASN A 207 11.81 12.26 -17.35
C ASN A 207 11.78 13.72 -16.88
N ILE A 208 12.92 14.34 -16.60
CA ILE A 208 13.00 15.71 -16.05
C ILE A 208 13.53 16.67 -17.10
N ASP A 209 12.71 17.65 -17.42
CA ASP A 209 13.10 18.79 -18.24
C ASP A 209 13.34 19.99 -17.32
N PHE A 210 14.60 20.19 -16.93
CA PHE A 210 14.99 21.30 -16.05
C PHE A 210 14.82 22.69 -16.71
N LYS A 211 14.91 22.76 -18.05
CA LYS A 211 14.74 24.00 -18.79
C LYS A 211 13.29 24.49 -18.74
N ASN A 212 12.35 23.58 -18.99
CA ASN A 212 10.92 23.85 -18.97
C ASN A 212 10.29 23.62 -17.59
N LYS A 213 11.09 23.21 -16.59
CA LYS A 213 10.64 22.91 -15.23
C LYS A 213 9.46 21.94 -15.21
N THR A 214 9.58 20.82 -15.95
CA THR A 214 8.54 19.80 -16.03
C THR A 214 9.08 18.39 -15.77
N ILE A 215 8.24 17.55 -15.18
CA ILE A 215 8.44 16.08 -15.11
C ILE A 215 7.43 15.44 -16.04
N ARG A 216 7.91 14.54 -16.91
CA ARG A 216 7.10 13.73 -17.82
C ARG A 216 7.35 12.26 -17.54
N LEU A 217 6.32 11.52 -17.16
CA LEU A 217 6.44 10.11 -16.84
C LEU A 217 5.18 9.34 -17.25
N ILE A 218 5.33 8.03 -17.43
CA ILE A 218 4.19 7.11 -17.56
C ILE A 218 4.01 6.46 -16.19
N GLN A 219 2.84 6.63 -15.60
CA GLN A 219 2.56 6.13 -14.27
C GLN A 219 2.55 4.60 -14.24
N GLN A 220 3.36 4.01 -13.35
CA GLN A 220 3.54 2.56 -13.27
C GLN A 220 2.27 1.77 -12.89
N LYS A 221 1.31 2.40 -12.24
CA LYS A 221 0.08 1.74 -11.80
C LYS A 221 -1.03 1.78 -12.85
N THR A 222 -1.14 2.88 -13.58
CA THR A 222 -2.28 3.18 -14.46
C THR A 222 -1.91 3.23 -15.93
N ASP A 223 -0.61 3.21 -16.24
CA ASP A 223 -0.03 3.37 -17.59
C ASP A 223 -0.44 4.69 -18.28
N VAL A 224 -0.87 5.69 -17.49
CA VAL A 224 -1.27 7.02 -17.97
C VAL A 224 -0.05 7.92 -18.06
N PRO A 225 0.17 8.60 -19.19
CA PRO A 225 1.19 9.65 -19.28
C PRO A 225 0.79 10.84 -18.38
N LEU A 226 1.76 11.34 -17.63
CA LEU A 226 1.59 12.45 -16.70
C LEU A 226 2.69 13.47 -16.94
N THR A 227 2.30 14.73 -17.13
CA THR A 227 3.22 15.86 -17.21
C THR A 227 2.86 16.85 -16.10
N LEU A 228 3.83 17.15 -15.24
CA LEU A 228 3.63 18.03 -14.09
C LEU A 228 4.68 19.13 -14.08
N PRO A 229 4.34 20.36 -13.66
CA PRO A 229 5.33 21.36 -13.31
C PRO A 229 6.15 20.88 -12.11
N ILE A 230 7.46 21.12 -12.14
CA ILE A 230 8.35 20.79 -11.03
C ILE A 230 8.61 22.03 -10.18
N PRO A 231 8.21 22.03 -8.89
CA PRO A 231 8.56 23.12 -7.97
C PRO A 231 10.07 23.28 -7.83
N THR A 232 10.53 24.51 -7.65
CA THR A 232 11.97 24.82 -7.51
C THR A 232 12.61 24.04 -6.37
N VAL A 233 11.90 23.85 -5.25
CA VAL A 233 12.37 23.05 -4.11
C VAL A 233 12.68 21.61 -4.51
N CYS A 234 11.81 20.99 -5.30
CA CYS A 234 12.01 19.63 -5.81
C CYS A 234 13.19 19.57 -6.79
N SER A 235 13.25 20.51 -7.74
CA SER A 235 14.37 20.61 -8.68
C SER A 235 15.71 20.71 -7.96
N ASN A 236 15.82 21.64 -7.01
CA ASN A 236 17.06 21.87 -6.26
C ASN A 236 17.48 20.64 -5.46
N ALA A 237 16.53 19.99 -4.80
CA ALA A 237 16.80 18.76 -4.03
C ALA A 237 17.29 17.62 -4.93
N ILE A 238 16.69 17.44 -6.11
CA ILE A 238 17.14 16.42 -7.08
C ILE A 238 18.53 16.75 -7.61
N VAL A 239 18.77 18.00 -8.01
CA VAL A 239 20.08 18.43 -8.54
C VAL A 239 21.15 18.22 -7.48
N LYS A 240 20.91 18.63 -6.23
CA LYS A 240 21.85 18.45 -5.13
C LYS A 240 22.17 16.96 -4.94
N TYR A 241 21.15 16.10 -4.87
CA TYR A 241 21.37 14.67 -4.73
C TYR A 241 22.19 14.09 -5.89
N VAL A 242 21.82 14.41 -7.13
CA VAL A 242 22.49 13.84 -8.32
C VAL A 242 23.94 14.31 -8.44
N ARG A 243 24.23 15.56 -8.08
CA ARG A 243 25.56 16.16 -8.16
C ARG A 243 26.47 15.70 -7.03
N ASP A 244 25.96 15.69 -5.79
CA ASP A 244 26.80 15.62 -4.59
C ASP A 244 26.79 14.23 -3.94
N SER A 245 25.67 13.51 -3.99
CA SER A 245 25.47 12.32 -3.14
C SER A 245 25.09 11.05 -3.89
N ARG A 246 24.71 11.14 -5.19
CA ARG A 246 24.30 9.96 -5.94
C ARG A 246 25.48 9.03 -6.21
N PRO A 247 25.44 7.76 -5.80
CA PRO A 247 26.50 6.79 -6.11
C PRO A 247 26.67 6.64 -7.62
N LYS A 248 27.90 6.36 -8.06
CA LYS A 248 28.15 5.92 -9.43
C LYS A 248 27.43 4.58 -9.65
N SER A 249 26.55 4.51 -10.63
CA SER A 249 25.72 3.35 -10.88
C SER A 249 25.34 3.27 -12.36
N PRO A 250 25.30 2.08 -12.96
CA PRO A 250 24.79 1.85 -14.30
C PRO A 250 23.24 1.97 -14.34
N CYS A 251 22.57 1.99 -13.19
CA CYS A 251 21.12 2.12 -13.11
C CYS A 251 20.64 3.44 -13.70
N THR A 252 19.65 3.38 -14.60
CA THR A 252 19.07 4.54 -15.28
C THR A 252 18.15 5.35 -14.37
N ALA A 253 17.67 4.76 -13.24
CA ALA A 253 16.87 5.48 -12.27
C ALA A 253 17.67 6.60 -11.59
N ILE A 254 17.02 7.70 -11.27
CA ILE A 254 17.64 8.81 -10.54
C ILE A 254 18.05 8.36 -9.15
N PHE A 255 17.10 7.74 -8.44
CA PHE A 255 17.28 7.32 -7.05
C PHE A 255 17.76 5.88 -6.98
N VAL A 256 18.90 5.69 -6.34
CA VAL A 256 19.54 4.37 -6.20
C VAL A 256 19.97 4.13 -4.76
N GLN A 257 20.09 2.87 -4.38
CA GLN A 257 20.58 2.46 -3.08
C GLN A 257 22.07 2.84 -2.92
N ALA A 258 22.41 3.51 -1.84
CA ALA A 258 23.76 3.97 -1.59
C ALA A 258 24.81 2.84 -1.59
N ARG A 259 24.44 1.66 -1.08
CA ARG A 259 25.33 0.52 -0.93
C ARG A 259 25.52 -0.30 -2.21
N THR A 260 24.43 -0.51 -2.97
CA THR A 260 24.43 -1.45 -4.11
C THR A 260 24.40 -0.76 -5.46
N GLY A 261 24.02 0.53 -5.51
CA GLY A 261 23.74 1.25 -6.74
C GLY A 261 22.50 0.77 -7.51
N ASN A 262 21.75 -0.18 -6.97
CA ASN A 262 20.52 -0.68 -7.59
C ASN A 262 19.34 0.24 -7.33
N THR A 263 18.24 0.02 -8.05
CA THR A 263 16.97 0.72 -7.83
C THR A 263 16.50 0.57 -6.38
N LEU A 264 15.92 1.63 -5.83
CA LEU A 264 15.30 1.61 -4.50
C LEU A 264 14.12 0.64 -4.46
N HIS A 265 13.86 0.07 -3.28
CA HIS A 265 12.66 -0.71 -3.01
C HIS A 265 11.59 0.14 -2.28
N LYS A 266 10.34 -0.29 -2.33
CA LYS A 266 9.26 0.38 -1.59
C LYS A 266 9.52 0.48 -0.07
N ARG A 267 10.29 -0.47 0.48
CA ARG A 267 10.70 -0.46 1.89
C ARG A 267 11.63 0.72 2.19
N ASP A 268 12.53 1.04 1.26
CA ASP A 268 13.47 2.16 1.43
C ASP A 268 12.68 3.47 1.51
N LEU A 269 11.70 3.68 0.62
CA LEU A 269 10.83 4.85 0.64
C LEU A 269 9.96 4.95 1.91
N TYR A 270 9.55 3.81 2.45
CA TYR A 270 8.84 3.79 3.74
C TYR A 270 9.74 4.24 4.89
N ASN A 271 10.99 3.81 4.91
CA ASN A 271 11.96 4.25 5.91
C ASN A 271 12.25 5.75 5.77
N ILE A 272 12.50 6.23 4.54
CA ILE A 272 12.71 7.66 4.24
C ILE A 272 11.54 8.51 4.78
N SER A 273 10.31 8.10 4.50
CA SER A 273 9.14 8.80 5.01
C SER A 273 9.11 8.86 6.55
N ASN A 274 9.45 7.75 7.23
CA ASN A 274 9.46 7.72 8.68
C ASN A 274 10.59 8.59 9.27
N ASP A 275 11.73 8.69 8.58
CA ASP A 275 12.87 9.52 9.01
C ASP A 275 12.51 10.99 8.88
N ILE A 276 11.85 11.42 7.80
CA ILE A 276 11.33 12.77 7.64
C ILE A 276 10.29 13.10 8.72
N LEU A 277 9.33 12.22 8.98
CA LEU A 277 8.32 12.43 10.04
C LEU A 277 8.95 12.55 11.43
N ARG A 278 10.04 11.80 11.69
CA ARG A 278 10.77 11.89 12.95
C ARG A 278 11.49 13.23 13.08
N LEU A 279 12.16 13.70 12.01
CA LEU A 279 12.81 15.02 11.98
C LEU A 279 11.81 16.16 12.15
N ALA A 280 10.61 16.00 11.61
CA ALA A 280 9.51 16.95 11.77
C ALA A 280 8.77 16.83 13.12
N SER A 281 9.22 15.93 14.01
CA SER A 281 8.56 15.64 15.29
C SER A 281 7.09 15.20 15.17
N VAL A 282 6.69 14.64 14.02
CA VAL A 282 5.33 14.17 13.77
C VAL A 282 5.16 12.77 14.36
N SER A 283 4.13 12.60 15.20
CA SER A 283 3.85 11.34 15.86
C SER A 283 3.36 10.27 14.90
N LEU A 284 3.98 9.10 14.97
CA LEU A 284 3.53 7.88 14.26
C LEU A 284 2.57 7.03 15.08
N PHE A 285 2.32 7.43 16.33
CA PHE A 285 1.46 6.67 17.23
C PHE A 285 0.01 6.68 16.72
N ASN A 286 -0.61 5.50 16.65
CA ASN A 286 -1.98 5.28 16.14
C ASN A 286 -2.27 5.77 14.72
N ARG A 287 -1.28 6.23 13.96
CA ARG A 287 -1.47 6.64 12.57
C ARG A 287 -1.58 5.42 11.66
N LYS A 288 -2.76 5.22 11.07
CA LYS A 288 -3.03 4.09 10.15
C LYS A 288 -2.38 4.29 8.78
N MET A 289 -2.39 5.53 8.26
CA MET A 289 -1.74 5.88 7.00
C MET A 289 -0.29 6.27 7.24
N ARG A 290 0.64 5.65 6.52
CA ARG A 290 2.09 5.82 6.68
C ARG A 290 2.81 5.77 5.33
N GLY A 291 4.09 6.11 5.34
CA GLY A 291 4.92 6.14 4.14
C GLY A 291 4.58 7.33 3.24
N LEU A 292 5.14 7.34 2.03
CA LEU A 292 4.92 8.43 1.07
C LEU A 292 3.45 8.60 0.66
N HIS A 293 2.61 7.59 0.92
CA HIS A 293 1.18 7.70 0.64
C HIS A 293 0.48 8.74 1.53
N LEU A 294 0.99 8.97 2.75
CA LEU A 294 0.52 10.04 3.63
C LEU A 294 0.76 11.43 2.99
N TYR A 295 1.96 11.65 2.43
CA TYR A 295 2.29 12.92 1.78
C TYR A 295 1.44 13.16 0.53
N ARG A 296 1.23 12.11 -0.27
CA ARG A 296 0.33 12.21 -1.43
C ARG A 296 -1.13 12.46 -1.01
N HIS A 297 -1.57 11.86 0.10
CA HIS A 297 -2.90 12.12 0.64
C HIS A 297 -3.02 13.59 1.04
N HIS A 298 -2.05 14.09 1.81
CA HIS A 298 -1.99 15.51 2.19
C HIS A 298 -1.99 16.43 0.96
N PHE A 299 -1.15 16.16 -0.03
CA PHE A 299 -1.13 16.93 -1.27
C PHE A 299 -2.50 16.97 -1.96
N ALA A 300 -3.17 15.83 -2.06
CA ALA A 300 -4.50 15.75 -2.64
C ALA A 300 -5.56 16.53 -1.84
N SER A 301 -5.55 16.39 -0.50
CA SER A 301 -6.46 17.10 0.39
C SER A 301 -6.19 18.62 0.34
N SER A 302 -4.93 19.02 0.30
CA SER A 302 -4.54 20.43 0.18
C SER A 302 -5.03 21.06 -1.14
N LEU A 303 -4.94 20.36 -2.27
CA LEU A 303 -5.51 20.85 -3.53
C LEU A 303 -7.02 21.13 -3.39
N ILE A 304 -7.74 20.21 -2.77
CA ILE A 304 -9.19 20.32 -2.58
C ILE A 304 -9.54 21.44 -1.59
N SER A 305 -8.78 21.60 -0.50
CA SER A 305 -9.01 22.65 0.49
C SER A 305 -8.77 24.06 -0.07
N HIS A 306 -7.87 24.18 -1.06
CA HIS A 306 -7.60 25.43 -1.78
C HIS A 306 -8.48 25.61 -3.03
N ASP A 307 -9.67 25.02 -3.06
CA ASP A 307 -10.67 25.19 -4.11
C ASP A 307 -10.21 24.78 -5.53
N THR A 308 -9.21 23.91 -5.61
CA THR A 308 -8.84 23.30 -6.89
C THR A 308 -9.97 22.39 -7.37
N ASP A 309 -10.39 22.57 -8.62
CA ASP A 309 -11.39 21.69 -9.23
C ASP A 309 -10.98 20.22 -9.14
N VAL A 310 -11.95 19.35 -8.82
CA VAL A 310 -11.70 17.91 -8.63
C VAL A 310 -11.12 17.26 -9.88
N SER A 311 -11.50 17.74 -11.06
CA SER A 311 -10.96 17.21 -12.32
C SER A 311 -9.50 17.58 -12.50
N ILE A 312 -9.12 18.81 -12.14
CA ILE A 312 -7.71 19.28 -12.14
C ILE A 312 -6.90 18.51 -11.12
N ALA A 313 -7.40 18.39 -9.89
CA ALA A 313 -6.74 17.62 -8.84
C ALA A 313 -6.57 16.14 -9.25
N SER A 314 -7.58 15.54 -9.87
CA SER A 314 -7.53 14.19 -10.43
C SER A 314 -6.46 14.06 -11.52
N GLY A 315 -6.38 15.03 -12.42
CA GLY A 315 -5.37 15.12 -13.47
C GLY A 315 -3.94 15.23 -12.89
N LEU A 316 -3.72 16.13 -11.92
CA LEU A 316 -2.43 16.28 -11.23
C LEU A 316 -1.98 15.01 -10.51
N LEU A 317 -2.93 14.29 -9.91
CA LEU A 317 -2.66 13.02 -9.27
C LEU A 317 -2.55 11.85 -10.28
N GLY A 318 -2.97 12.04 -11.52
CA GLY A 318 -3.02 10.98 -12.54
C GLY A 318 -3.97 9.86 -12.14
N HIS A 319 -5.18 10.21 -11.70
CA HIS A 319 -6.24 9.26 -11.46
C HIS A 319 -6.96 8.99 -12.79
N THR A 320 -7.21 7.71 -13.10
CA THR A 320 -8.00 7.29 -14.26
C THR A 320 -9.50 7.36 -14.00
N CYS A 321 -9.89 7.46 -12.73
CA CYS A 321 -11.25 7.41 -12.25
C CYS A 321 -11.44 8.53 -11.22
N PRO A 322 -12.31 9.52 -11.47
CA PRO A 322 -12.56 10.66 -10.56
C PRO A 322 -12.97 10.23 -9.16
N GLU A 323 -13.65 9.08 -9.02
CA GLU A 323 -14.08 8.53 -7.72
C GLU A 323 -12.88 8.27 -6.78
N SER A 324 -11.70 8.04 -7.35
CA SER A 324 -10.47 7.93 -6.55
C SER A 324 -10.09 9.24 -5.86
N THR A 325 -10.53 10.37 -6.39
CA THR A 325 -10.30 11.71 -5.84
C THR A 325 -11.38 12.08 -4.83
N PHE A 326 -12.61 11.56 -4.97
CA PHE A 326 -13.70 11.80 -4.01
C PHE A 326 -13.39 11.29 -2.59
N ALA A 327 -12.49 10.32 -2.45
CA ALA A 327 -12.01 9.88 -1.14
C ALA A 327 -11.37 11.02 -0.32
N TYR A 328 -10.85 12.07 -0.98
CA TYR A 328 -10.23 13.23 -0.34
C TYR A 328 -11.26 14.32 0.00
N LEU A 329 -12.40 14.38 -0.71
CA LEU A 329 -13.50 15.29 -0.38
C LEU A 329 -14.11 14.97 1.00
N GLY A 330 -14.17 13.68 1.34
CA GLY A 330 -14.70 13.22 2.64
C GLY A 330 -13.85 13.63 3.85
N THR A 331 -12.65 14.16 3.65
CA THR A 331 -11.77 14.63 4.73
C THR A 331 -11.97 16.11 5.06
N ASP A 332 -12.58 16.88 4.17
CA ASP A 332 -12.90 18.30 4.40
C ASP A 332 -14.24 18.45 5.12
N ILE A 333 -14.21 18.29 6.46
CA ILE A 333 -15.39 18.41 7.33
C ILE A 333 -16.00 19.81 7.22
N THR A 334 -15.21 20.85 6.96
CA THR A 334 -15.68 22.23 6.86
C THR A 334 -16.58 22.40 5.63
N LYS A 335 -16.13 21.92 4.47
CA LYS A 335 -16.95 21.94 3.25
C LYS A 335 -18.16 21.01 3.34
N LEU A 336 -18.02 19.84 3.97
CA LEU A 336 -19.17 18.95 4.22
C LEU A 336 -20.23 19.62 5.10
N ARG A 337 -19.83 20.40 6.09
CA ARG A 337 -20.77 21.17 6.95
C ARG A 337 -21.54 22.25 6.17
N THR A 338 -20.92 22.88 5.16
CA THR A 338 -21.62 23.87 4.32
C THR A 338 -22.63 23.21 3.38
N CYS A 339 -22.46 21.93 3.08
CA CYS A 339 -23.40 21.12 2.28
C CYS A 339 -24.50 20.49 3.16
N ALA A 340 -24.37 20.52 4.47
CA ALA A 340 -25.38 19.97 5.37
C ALA A 340 -26.66 20.83 5.30
N LEU A 341 -27.78 20.18 4.98
CA LEU A 341 -29.09 20.82 5.09
C LEU A 341 -29.30 21.22 6.55
N LEU A 342 -29.71 22.48 6.76
CA LEU A 342 -30.19 22.90 8.05
C LEU A 342 -31.43 22.06 8.37
N LEU A 343 -31.33 21.22 9.38
CA LEU A 343 -32.51 20.52 9.88
C LEU A 343 -33.46 21.59 10.45
N PRO A 344 -34.77 21.53 10.13
CA PRO A 344 -35.73 22.46 10.60
C PRO A 344 -35.88 22.43 12.13
#